data_f9e71c385dc13058b08f8de78827ccdc
#
_entry.id   f9e71c385dc13058b08f8de78827ccdc
#
_cell.length_a   1.000
_cell.length_b   1.000
_cell.length_c   1.000
_cell.angle_alpha   90.00
_cell.angle_beta   90.00
_cell.angle_gamma   90.00
#
_symmetry.space_group_name_H-M   'P 1'
#
loop_
_entity.id
_entity.type
_entity.pdbx_description
1 polymer ?
#
loop_
_entity_poly.entity_id
_entity_poly.type
_entity_poly.pdbx_seq_one_letter_code
_entity_poly.pdbx_strand_id
1 'polypeptide(L)'
;MEFNTRFDAKAIENEVRTHLDGLDLRAMLENELAGRPLVGYIEGPPTMNGEPHAGHLRGRVIKDLWYRFNTLRKSKVIFRAGWDTQGLPVELAAEKELGLTGSKAENVSKVGIEKIVETCKKLIQTYNEKWRAMDALLGMSFNYEKAYWTFKDEYIEREWQFLKKAWETGVLKEWFRVVAYCPSCQTSLSNAEVNQGYETVEDPSFYYKVKLADEDAFLIVWTTMPFTIVTDEMVGTNPKAHYSYVW
;
A
#
# COMPACT_ATOMS: atom_id res chain seq x y z
N MET A 1 -10.82 -18.83 42.70
CA MET A 1 -10.35 -19.57 41.48
C MET A 1 -9.96 -20.97 41.95
N GLU A 2 -10.66 -21.99 41.52
CA GLU A 2 -10.18 -23.37 41.65
C GLU A 2 -9.11 -23.59 40.58
N PHE A 3 -7.90 -23.95 41.00
CA PHE A 3 -6.83 -24.26 40.08
C PHE A 3 -7.10 -25.60 39.40
N ASN A 4 -7.26 -25.58 38.10
CA ASN A 4 -7.39 -26.79 37.33
C ASN A 4 -6.05 -27.56 37.40
N THR A 5 -6.07 -28.84 37.72
CA THR A 5 -4.87 -29.67 37.84
C THR A 5 -4.17 -29.95 36.50
N ARG A 6 -4.82 -29.61 35.42
CA ARG A 6 -4.31 -29.76 34.06
C ARG A 6 -4.28 -28.40 33.34
N PHE A 7 -3.10 -28.02 32.84
CA PHE A 7 -2.96 -26.79 32.06
C PHE A 7 -3.69 -26.94 30.74
N ASP A 8 -4.68 -26.07 30.50
CA ASP A 8 -5.39 -25.90 29.22
C ASP A 8 -5.33 -24.43 28.81
N ALA A 9 -4.40 -24.11 27.93
CA ALA A 9 -4.17 -22.75 27.47
C ALA A 9 -5.43 -22.11 26.87
N LYS A 10 -6.18 -22.88 26.07
CA LYS A 10 -7.38 -22.37 25.39
C LYS A 10 -8.53 -22.07 26.36
N ALA A 11 -8.71 -22.91 27.36
CA ALA A 11 -9.70 -22.67 28.38
C ALA A 11 -9.37 -21.41 29.21
N ILE A 12 -8.10 -21.26 29.61
CA ILE A 12 -7.63 -20.10 30.38
C ILE A 12 -7.75 -18.81 29.54
N GLU A 13 -7.35 -18.85 28.26
CA GLU A 13 -7.49 -17.70 27.36
C GLU A 13 -8.96 -17.26 27.23
N ASN A 14 -9.89 -18.20 27.08
CA ASN A 14 -11.30 -17.89 26.97
C ASN A 14 -11.86 -17.29 28.27
N GLU A 15 -11.47 -17.83 29.41
CA GLU A 15 -11.88 -17.29 30.74
C GLU A 15 -11.37 -15.86 30.93
N VAL A 16 -10.09 -15.62 30.62
CA VAL A 16 -9.48 -14.29 30.72
C VAL A 16 -10.15 -13.31 29.75
N ARG A 17 -10.42 -13.71 28.51
CA ARG A 17 -11.14 -12.86 27.54
C ARG A 17 -12.51 -12.48 28.04
N THR A 18 -13.30 -13.46 28.51
CA THR A 18 -14.63 -13.20 29.04
C THR A 18 -14.59 -12.22 30.20
N HIS A 19 -13.58 -12.33 31.07
CA HIS A 19 -13.39 -11.40 32.17
C HIS A 19 -13.04 -10.00 31.68
N LEU A 20 -12.11 -9.88 30.73
CA LEU A 20 -11.66 -8.60 30.16
C LEU A 20 -12.76 -7.90 29.35
N ASP A 21 -13.57 -8.66 28.61
CA ASP A 21 -14.69 -8.13 27.84
C ASP A 21 -15.77 -7.49 28.72
N GLY A 22 -15.87 -7.95 30.00
CA GLY A 22 -16.73 -7.33 30.99
C GLY A 22 -16.21 -6.04 31.63
N LEU A 23 -14.96 -5.64 31.28
CA LEU A 23 -14.31 -4.45 31.81
C LEU A 23 -14.18 -3.39 30.70
N ASP A 24 -14.53 -2.14 31.01
CA ASP A 24 -14.14 -1.01 30.18
C ASP A 24 -12.70 -0.59 30.51
N LEU A 25 -11.73 -1.43 30.03
CA LEU A 25 -10.31 -1.21 30.27
C LEU A 25 -9.86 0.15 29.75
N ARG A 26 -10.46 0.63 28.68
CA ARG A 26 -10.11 1.93 28.09
C ARG A 26 -10.50 3.07 29.00
N ALA A 27 -11.76 3.12 29.48
CA ALA A 27 -12.19 4.13 30.40
C ALA A 27 -11.39 4.08 31.72
N MET A 28 -11.06 2.89 32.19
CA MET A 28 -10.22 2.72 33.39
C MET A 28 -8.83 3.34 33.18
N LEU A 29 -8.17 3.06 32.03
CA LEU A 29 -6.85 3.62 31.73
C LEU A 29 -6.91 5.13 31.43
N GLU A 30 -7.92 5.62 30.76
CA GLU A 30 -8.11 7.07 30.52
C GLU A 30 -8.27 7.83 31.84
N ASN A 31 -8.95 7.28 32.81
CA ASN A 31 -9.11 7.87 34.14
C ASN A 31 -7.82 7.79 34.97
N GLU A 32 -7.15 6.62 35.00
CA GLU A 32 -5.92 6.44 35.77
C GLU A 32 -4.77 7.31 35.23
N LEU A 33 -4.73 7.50 33.92
CA LEU A 33 -3.68 8.25 33.24
C LEU A 33 -4.08 9.71 32.97
N ALA A 34 -5.16 10.20 33.58
CA ALA A 34 -5.54 11.60 33.44
C ALA A 34 -4.42 12.53 33.96
N GLY A 35 -4.11 13.58 33.20
CA GLY A 35 -3.06 14.53 33.52
C GLY A 35 -1.63 14.02 33.35
N ARG A 36 -1.43 12.78 32.89
CA ARG A 36 -0.10 12.26 32.57
C ARG A 36 0.41 12.76 31.21
N PRO A 37 1.72 12.69 30.96
CA PRO A 37 2.29 13.07 29.65
C PRO A 37 1.61 12.34 28.50
N LEU A 38 1.21 13.11 27.49
CA LEU A 38 0.51 12.58 26.31
C LEU A 38 1.50 12.05 25.27
N VAL A 39 1.29 10.82 24.83
CA VAL A 39 2.04 10.18 23.74
C VAL A 39 1.04 9.67 22.70
N GLY A 40 1.27 9.99 21.43
CA GLY A 40 0.37 9.62 20.35
C GLY A 40 1.02 8.66 19.36
N TYR A 41 0.24 7.72 18.88
CA TYR A 41 0.56 6.87 17.74
C TYR A 41 -0.64 6.86 16.78
N ILE A 42 -0.37 7.14 15.53
CA ILE A 42 -1.35 7.03 14.44
C ILE A 42 -0.92 5.85 13.56
N GLU A 43 -1.84 4.94 13.32
CA GLU A 43 -1.61 3.77 12.48
C GLU A 43 -1.22 4.19 11.06
N GLY A 44 -0.16 3.55 10.50
CA GLY A 44 0.04 3.46 9.07
C GLY A 44 -0.96 2.42 8.54
N PRO A 45 -2.01 2.85 7.83
CA PRO A 45 -3.21 2.04 7.68
C PRO A 45 -2.96 0.88 6.71
N PRO A 46 -3.44 -0.33 7.04
CA PRO A 46 -3.44 -1.41 6.07
C PRO A 46 -4.46 -1.14 4.97
N THR A 47 -4.11 -1.53 3.73
CA THR A 47 -5.03 -1.45 2.60
C THR A 47 -6.11 -2.52 2.72
N MET A 48 -7.37 -2.11 2.55
CA MET A 48 -8.55 -2.98 2.71
C MET A 48 -8.87 -3.76 1.42
N ASN A 49 -7.88 -4.42 0.86
CA ASN A 49 -7.98 -5.20 -0.38
C ASN A 49 -7.84 -6.71 -0.17
N GLY A 50 -7.69 -7.18 1.07
CA GLY A 50 -7.52 -8.60 1.38
C GLY A 50 -7.52 -8.92 2.87
N GLU A 51 -7.43 -10.21 3.16
CA GLU A 51 -7.35 -10.73 4.51
C GLU A 51 -5.99 -10.45 5.17
N PRO A 52 -5.96 -10.29 6.51
CA PRO A 52 -4.69 -10.19 7.22
C PRO A 52 -3.91 -11.50 7.14
N HIS A 53 -2.60 -11.39 7.10
CA HIS A 53 -1.67 -12.53 7.09
C HIS A 53 -0.58 -12.36 8.16
N ALA A 54 0.25 -13.38 8.38
CA ALA A 54 1.29 -13.41 9.43
C ALA A 54 2.23 -12.19 9.42
N GLY A 55 2.57 -11.66 8.24
CA GLY A 55 3.36 -10.44 8.12
C GLY A 55 2.69 -9.22 8.74
N HIS A 56 1.38 -9.11 8.60
CA HIS A 56 0.58 -8.06 9.24
C HIS A 56 0.54 -8.23 10.76
N LEU A 57 0.38 -9.47 11.25
CA LEU A 57 0.39 -9.77 12.68
C LEU A 57 1.68 -9.29 13.34
N ARG A 58 2.83 -9.57 12.73
CA ARG A 58 4.13 -9.12 13.24
C ARG A 58 4.17 -7.61 13.46
N GLY A 59 3.73 -6.83 12.46
CA GLY A 59 3.68 -5.37 12.57
C GLY A 59 2.74 -4.90 13.68
N ARG A 60 1.58 -5.53 13.80
CA ARG A 60 0.57 -5.24 14.82
C ARG A 60 1.12 -5.48 16.24
N VAL A 61 1.71 -6.62 16.49
CA VAL A 61 2.27 -6.96 17.80
C VAL A 61 3.35 -5.97 18.25
N ILE A 62 4.22 -5.53 17.34
CA ILE A 62 5.27 -4.53 17.66
C ILE A 62 4.64 -3.18 18.04
N LYS A 63 3.59 -2.76 17.36
CA LYS A 63 2.86 -1.52 17.66
C LYS A 63 2.15 -1.58 18.99
N ASP A 64 1.54 -2.72 19.28
CA ASP A 64 0.86 -2.94 20.55
C ASP A 64 1.83 -3.02 21.74
N LEU A 65 3.01 -3.61 21.53
CA LEU A 65 4.10 -3.58 22.51
C LEU A 65 4.48 -2.14 22.86
N TRP A 66 4.61 -1.27 21.87
CA TRP A 66 4.91 0.15 22.06
C TRP A 66 3.80 0.84 22.89
N TYR A 67 2.52 0.57 22.58
CA TYR A 67 1.39 1.08 23.34
C TYR A 67 1.46 0.65 24.80
N ARG A 68 1.58 -0.66 25.07
CA ARG A 68 1.62 -1.23 26.41
C ARG A 68 2.81 -0.72 27.20
N PHE A 69 3.98 -0.64 26.58
CA PHE A 69 5.19 -0.12 27.19
C PHE A 69 5.01 1.33 27.69
N ASN A 70 4.48 2.21 26.87
CA ASN A 70 4.24 3.60 27.27
C ASN A 70 3.13 3.72 28.32
N THR A 71 2.10 2.91 28.24
CA THR A 71 1.03 2.84 29.26
C THR A 71 1.60 2.43 30.61
N LEU A 72 2.44 1.39 30.66
CA LEU A 72 3.12 0.95 31.89
C LEU A 72 4.04 2.02 32.45
N ARG A 73 4.65 2.84 31.62
CA ARG A 73 5.42 4.01 32.02
C ARG A 73 4.58 5.20 32.49
N LYS A 74 3.30 5.00 32.65
CA LYS A 74 2.33 6.00 33.09
C LYS A 74 2.19 7.19 32.14
N SER A 75 2.31 6.94 30.84
CA SER A 75 1.95 7.93 29.80
C SER A 75 0.50 7.71 29.37
N LYS A 76 -0.23 8.81 29.13
CA LYS A 76 -1.54 8.75 28.48
C LYS A 76 -1.31 8.51 26.97
N VAL A 77 -1.64 7.31 26.50
CA VAL A 77 -1.40 6.93 25.09
C VAL A 77 -2.66 7.09 24.25
N ILE A 78 -2.57 7.87 23.17
CA ILE A 78 -3.57 7.88 22.11
C ILE A 78 -3.06 6.94 21.01
N PHE A 79 -3.76 5.82 20.82
CA PHE A 79 -3.44 4.80 19.84
C PHE A 79 -4.57 4.70 18.79
N ARG A 80 -4.45 5.51 17.75
CA ARG A 80 -5.51 5.67 16.76
C ARG A 80 -5.35 4.68 15.64
N ALA A 81 -6.36 3.84 15.41
CA ALA A 81 -6.44 2.95 14.25
C ALA A 81 -6.71 3.73 12.97
N GLY A 82 -6.37 3.14 11.84
CA GLY A 82 -6.64 3.68 10.51
C GLY A 82 -6.84 2.58 9.48
N TRP A 83 -7.56 2.91 8.41
CA TRP A 83 -7.88 2.01 7.31
C TRP A 83 -7.64 2.71 5.97
N ASP A 84 -6.78 2.11 5.14
CA ASP A 84 -6.58 2.54 3.76
C ASP A 84 -7.65 1.88 2.88
N THR A 85 -8.53 2.69 2.35
CA THR A 85 -9.80 2.24 1.81
C THR A 85 -10.09 2.72 0.41
N GLN A 86 -9.09 3.23 -0.32
CA GLN A 86 -9.26 3.71 -1.68
C GLN A 86 -8.03 3.44 -2.54
N GLY A 87 -8.15 3.73 -3.83
CA GLY A 87 -7.10 3.56 -4.81
C GLY A 87 -7.13 2.20 -5.52
N LEU A 88 -6.18 2.01 -6.40
CA LEU A 88 -6.09 0.89 -7.33
C LEU A 88 -6.19 -0.50 -6.67
N PRO A 89 -5.55 -0.78 -5.52
CA PRO A 89 -5.63 -2.12 -4.92
C PRO A 89 -7.06 -2.54 -4.53
N VAL A 90 -7.88 -1.60 -4.07
CA VAL A 90 -9.28 -1.86 -3.71
C VAL A 90 -10.14 -1.99 -4.96
N GLU A 91 -9.89 -1.17 -5.99
CA GLU A 91 -10.57 -1.27 -7.29
C GLU A 91 -10.32 -2.63 -7.94
N LEU A 92 -9.07 -3.10 -8.01
CA LEU A 92 -8.72 -4.40 -8.57
C LEU A 92 -9.36 -5.56 -7.81
N ALA A 93 -9.47 -5.45 -6.48
CA ALA A 93 -10.19 -6.44 -5.68
C ALA A 93 -11.69 -6.48 -6.04
N ALA A 94 -12.30 -5.32 -6.25
CA ALA A 94 -13.71 -5.20 -6.65
C ALA A 94 -13.93 -5.71 -8.09
N GLU A 95 -13.06 -5.40 -9.02
CA GLU A 95 -13.10 -5.92 -10.40
C GLU A 95 -13.00 -7.45 -10.42
N LYS A 96 -12.11 -8.01 -9.63
CA LYS A 96 -11.96 -9.47 -9.45
C LYS A 96 -13.23 -10.10 -8.88
N GLU A 97 -13.83 -9.49 -7.86
CA GLU A 97 -15.11 -9.96 -7.27
C GLU A 97 -16.26 -9.93 -8.29
N LEU A 98 -16.26 -8.93 -9.17
CA LEU A 98 -17.24 -8.80 -10.25
C LEU A 98 -16.93 -9.66 -11.50
N GLY A 99 -15.82 -10.40 -11.52
CA GLY A 99 -15.38 -11.20 -12.66
C GLY A 99 -14.99 -10.38 -13.88
N LEU A 100 -14.52 -9.15 -13.69
CA LEU A 100 -14.12 -8.24 -14.76
C LEU A 100 -12.65 -8.47 -15.12
N THR A 101 -12.37 -8.60 -16.42
CA THR A 101 -11.02 -8.90 -16.96
C THR A 101 -10.55 -7.93 -18.06
N GLY A 102 -11.39 -6.94 -18.40
CA GLY A 102 -11.07 -5.92 -19.38
C GLY A 102 -10.17 -4.80 -18.85
N SER A 103 -9.85 -3.84 -19.69
CA SER A 103 -9.27 -2.58 -19.27
C SER A 103 -10.23 -1.82 -18.33
N LYS A 104 -9.71 -0.86 -17.59
CA LYS A 104 -10.53 -0.04 -16.67
C LYS A 104 -11.74 0.60 -17.38
N ALA A 105 -11.51 1.16 -18.55
CA ALA A 105 -12.59 1.79 -19.34
C ALA A 105 -13.66 0.79 -19.79
N GLU A 106 -13.26 -0.41 -20.22
CA GLU A 106 -14.19 -1.48 -20.59
C GLU A 106 -14.97 -1.99 -19.38
N ASN A 107 -14.31 -2.18 -18.24
CA ASN A 107 -14.94 -2.63 -17.00
C ASN A 107 -16.00 -1.63 -16.52
N VAL A 108 -15.66 -0.32 -16.50
CA VAL A 108 -16.62 0.75 -16.18
C VAL A 108 -17.79 0.78 -17.16
N SER A 109 -17.51 0.63 -18.47
CA SER A 109 -18.57 0.60 -19.49
C SER A 109 -19.53 -0.58 -19.32
N LYS A 110 -19.02 -1.73 -18.84
CA LYS A 110 -19.81 -2.96 -18.64
C LYS A 110 -20.78 -2.89 -17.48
N VAL A 111 -20.33 -2.39 -16.32
CA VAL A 111 -21.10 -2.50 -15.07
C VAL A 111 -21.48 -1.15 -14.46
N GLY A 112 -20.92 -0.08 -14.95
CA GLY A 112 -21.08 1.27 -14.40
C GLY A 112 -20.15 1.54 -13.19
N ILE A 113 -19.77 2.79 -13.02
CA ILE A 113 -18.87 3.22 -11.92
C ILE A 113 -19.53 3.00 -10.55
N GLU A 114 -20.83 3.22 -10.44
CA GLU A 114 -21.60 3.07 -9.21
C GLU A 114 -21.48 1.65 -8.66
N LYS A 115 -21.62 0.64 -9.53
CA LYS A 115 -21.51 -0.76 -9.14
C LYS A 115 -20.11 -1.14 -8.64
N ILE A 116 -19.07 -0.61 -9.27
CA ILE A 116 -17.70 -0.80 -8.82
C ILE A 116 -17.51 -0.18 -7.43
N VAL A 117 -17.96 1.06 -7.23
CA VAL A 117 -17.84 1.77 -5.94
C VAL A 117 -18.62 1.05 -4.83
N GLU A 118 -19.83 0.59 -5.09
CA GLU A 118 -20.61 -0.21 -4.13
C GLU A 118 -19.87 -1.48 -3.73
N THR A 119 -19.29 -2.18 -4.72
CA THR A 119 -18.52 -3.40 -4.46
C THR A 119 -17.27 -3.10 -3.65
N CYS A 120 -16.54 -2.03 -3.94
CA CYS A 120 -15.43 -1.56 -3.13
C CYS A 120 -15.85 -1.35 -1.67
N LYS A 121 -16.92 -0.60 -1.44
CA LYS A 121 -17.43 -0.32 -0.08
C LYS A 121 -17.82 -1.58 0.68
N LYS A 122 -18.45 -2.54 -0.01
CA LYS A 122 -18.81 -3.84 0.58
C LYS A 122 -17.55 -4.65 0.96
N LEU A 123 -16.57 -4.73 0.08
CA LEU A 123 -15.32 -5.45 0.35
C LEU A 123 -14.55 -4.83 1.51
N ILE A 124 -14.43 -3.50 1.55
CA ILE A 124 -13.79 -2.77 2.65
C ILE A 124 -14.43 -3.14 3.99
N GLN A 125 -15.74 -3.18 4.07
CA GLN A 125 -16.44 -3.56 5.31
C GLN A 125 -16.14 -5.01 5.69
N THR A 126 -16.23 -5.93 4.74
CA THR A 126 -15.95 -7.37 4.96
C THR A 126 -14.51 -7.59 5.46
N TYR A 127 -13.54 -6.94 4.83
CA TYR A 127 -12.14 -7.07 5.27
C TYR A 127 -11.91 -6.39 6.62
N ASN A 128 -12.55 -5.25 6.88
CA ASN A 128 -12.44 -4.60 8.19
C ASN A 128 -12.90 -5.50 9.34
N GLU A 129 -14.01 -6.22 9.15
CA GLU A 129 -14.50 -7.19 10.15
C GLU A 129 -13.47 -8.29 10.42
N LYS A 130 -12.84 -8.84 9.37
CA LYS A 130 -11.80 -9.88 9.49
C LYS A 130 -10.54 -9.34 10.19
N TRP A 131 -10.11 -8.13 9.85
CA TRP A 131 -8.98 -7.47 10.51
C TRP A 131 -9.26 -7.22 12.00
N ARG A 132 -10.44 -6.73 12.34
CA ARG A 132 -10.83 -6.52 13.72
C ARG A 132 -10.94 -7.82 14.52
N ALA A 133 -11.43 -8.89 13.91
CA ALA A 133 -11.46 -10.21 14.53
C ALA A 133 -10.04 -10.72 14.83
N MET A 134 -9.09 -10.56 13.90
CA MET A 134 -7.69 -10.88 14.15
C MET A 134 -7.09 -10.03 15.27
N ASP A 135 -7.32 -8.73 15.26
CA ASP A 135 -6.82 -7.81 16.28
C ASP A 135 -7.38 -8.16 17.66
N ALA A 136 -8.64 -8.59 17.73
CA ALA A 136 -9.25 -9.08 18.97
C ALA A 136 -8.57 -10.36 19.48
N LEU A 137 -8.20 -11.28 18.56
CA LEU A 137 -7.43 -12.48 18.91
C LEU A 137 -6.07 -12.13 19.50
N LEU A 138 -5.41 -11.11 18.99
CA LEU A 138 -4.12 -10.62 19.48
C LEU A 138 -4.24 -9.77 20.75
N GLY A 139 -5.45 -9.41 21.17
CA GLY A 139 -5.69 -8.50 22.29
C GLY A 139 -5.14 -7.10 22.04
N MET A 140 -5.29 -6.59 20.80
CA MET A 140 -4.78 -5.28 20.39
C MET A 140 -5.48 -4.12 21.11
N SER A 141 -4.72 -3.08 21.39
CA SER A 141 -5.17 -1.91 22.17
C SER A 141 -5.63 -0.73 21.29
N PHE A 142 -5.92 -0.95 20.01
CA PHE A 142 -6.36 0.10 19.10
C PHE A 142 -7.70 0.74 19.46
N ASN A 143 -7.80 2.04 19.26
CA ASN A 143 -9.08 2.73 19.33
C ASN A 143 -9.78 2.73 17.96
N TYR A 144 -10.70 1.78 17.78
CA TYR A 144 -11.46 1.65 16.54
C TYR A 144 -12.57 2.67 16.39
N GLU A 145 -13.13 3.18 17.48
CA GLU A 145 -14.19 4.19 17.47
C GLU A 145 -13.70 5.50 16.84
N LYS A 146 -12.43 5.83 17.10
CA LYS A 146 -11.76 7.00 16.54
C LYS A 146 -10.88 6.67 15.33
N ALA A 147 -11.07 5.50 14.72
CA ALA A 147 -10.32 5.12 13.51
C ALA A 147 -10.60 6.10 12.37
N TYR A 148 -9.55 6.45 11.64
CA TYR A 148 -9.72 7.20 10.40
C TYR A 148 -9.85 6.26 9.20
N TRP A 149 -10.56 6.73 8.18
CA TRP A 149 -10.82 6.01 6.95
C TRP A 149 -10.47 6.92 5.79
N THR A 150 -9.60 6.50 4.91
CA THR A 150 -9.08 7.38 3.87
C THR A 150 -10.14 7.81 2.84
N PHE A 151 -11.24 7.04 2.67
CA PHE A 151 -12.34 7.40 1.76
C PHE A 151 -13.35 8.39 2.35
N LYS A 152 -13.24 8.73 3.64
CA LYS A 152 -14.16 9.69 4.25
C LYS A 152 -13.84 11.13 3.87
N ASP A 153 -14.88 11.92 3.66
CA ASP A 153 -14.77 13.30 3.22
C ASP A 153 -13.89 14.15 4.17
N GLU A 154 -13.99 13.92 5.48
CA GLU A 154 -13.17 14.64 6.46
C GLU A 154 -11.66 14.35 6.30
N TYR A 155 -11.30 13.14 5.88
CA TYR A 155 -9.92 12.80 5.59
C TYR A 155 -9.46 13.45 4.29
N ILE A 156 -10.25 13.30 3.23
CA ILE A 156 -9.98 13.86 1.90
C ILE A 156 -9.86 15.40 1.98
N GLU A 157 -10.74 16.04 2.73
CA GLU A 157 -10.66 17.50 2.95
C GLU A 157 -9.33 17.92 3.59
N ARG A 158 -8.83 17.15 4.57
CA ARG A 158 -7.54 17.44 5.20
C ARG A 158 -6.36 17.24 4.26
N GLU A 159 -6.41 16.22 3.40
CA GLU A 159 -5.40 16.04 2.34
C GLU A 159 -5.41 17.22 1.37
N TRP A 160 -6.58 17.67 0.92
CA TRP A 160 -6.70 18.82 0.04
C TRP A 160 -6.18 20.11 0.68
N GLN A 161 -6.44 20.33 1.96
CA GLN A 161 -5.88 21.46 2.70
C GLN A 161 -4.35 21.42 2.74
N PHE A 162 -3.78 20.23 2.95
CA PHE A 162 -2.32 20.03 2.93
C PHE A 162 -1.73 20.28 1.55
N LEU A 163 -2.31 19.72 0.50
CA LEU A 163 -1.87 19.94 -0.90
C LEU A 163 -1.98 21.40 -1.31
N LYS A 164 -3.07 22.07 -0.96
CA LYS A 164 -3.24 23.50 -1.20
C LYS A 164 -2.12 24.32 -0.55
N LYS A 165 -1.81 24.05 0.71
CA LYS A 165 -0.71 24.72 1.41
C LYS A 165 0.64 24.46 0.75
N ALA A 166 0.90 23.21 0.35
CA ALA A 166 2.14 22.85 -0.36
C ALA A 166 2.27 23.58 -1.71
N TRP A 167 1.15 23.75 -2.43
CA TRP A 167 1.11 24.55 -3.65
C TRP A 167 1.37 26.04 -3.39
N GLU A 168 0.67 26.64 -2.43
CA GLU A 168 0.80 28.06 -2.07
C GLU A 168 2.22 28.42 -1.59
N THR A 169 2.91 27.47 -0.95
CA THR A 169 4.31 27.65 -0.50
C THR A 169 5.35 27.29 -1.56
N GLY A 170 4.92 26.85 -2.76
CA GLY A 170 5.83 26.49 -3.85
C GLY A 170 6.59 25.17 -3.67
N VAL A 171 6.22 24.36 -2.68
CA VAL A 171 6.77 23.01 -2.46
C VAL A 171 6.20 22.03 -3.48
N LEU A 172 4.90 22.13 -3.79
CA LEU A 172 4.26 21.36 -4.85
C LEU A 172 4.33 22.17 -6.15
N LYS A 173 4.85 21.56 -7.21
CA LYS A 173 5.02 22.16 -8.53
C LYS A 173 4.64 21.17 -9.61
N GLU A 174 4.17 21.68 -10.74
CA GLU A 174 4.02 20.89 -11.95
C GLU A 174 5.39 20.63 -12.58
N TRP A 175 5.67 19.38 -12.90
CA TRP A 175 6.94 18.95 -13.48
C TRP A 175 6.79 17.68 -14.30
N PHE A 176 7.74 17.44 -15.21
CA PHE A 176 7.80 16.22 -16.00
C PHE A 176 8.67 15.16 -15.32
N ARG A 177 8.20 13.92 -15.32
CA ARG A 177 8.93 12.78 -14.79
C ARG A 177 8.68 11.56 -15.67
N VAL A 178 9.75 10.86 -16.03
CA VAL A 178 9.64 9.56 -16.70
C VAL A 178 9.22 8.52 -15.66
N VAL A 179 8.13 7.82 -15.94
CA VAL A 179 7.59 6.75 -15.08
C VAL A 179 7.17 5.57 -15.97
N ALA A 180 7.17 4.35 -15.41
CA ALA A 180 6.54 3.22 -16.05
C ALA A 180 5.01 3.40 -16.05
N TYR A 181 4.35 2.97 -17.10
CA TYR A 181 2.90 3.06 -17.25
C TYR A 181 2.30 1.69 -17.57
N CYS A 182 1.25 1.32 -16.88
CA CYS A 182 0.51 0.08 -17.12
C CYS A 182 -0.68 0.36 -18.07
N PRO A 183 -0.69 -0.18 -19.29
CA PRO A 183 -1.79 0.05 -20.23
C PRO A 183 -3.09 -0.68 -19.82
N SER A 184 -3.00 -1.75 -19.05
CA SER A 184 -4.15 -2.47 -18.53
C SER A 184 -4.87 -1.70 -17.42
N CYS A 185 -4.10 -1.26 -16.41
CA CYS A 185 -4.64 -0.45 -15.30
C CYS A 185 -4.84 1.02 -15.68
N GLN A 186 -4.28 1.47 -16.81
CA GLN A 186 -4.34 2.86 -17.29
C GLN A 186 -3.81 3.89 -16.28
N THR A 187 -2.72 3.53 -15.60
CA THR A 187 -2.09 4.37 -14.58
C THR A 187 -0.57 4.25 -14.60
N SER A 188 0.12 5.26 -14.08
CA SER A 188 1.56 5.19 -13.82
C SER A 188 1.84 4.27 -12.64
N LEU A 189 2.98 3.56 -12.72
CA LEU A 189 3.41 2.62 -11.69
C LEU A 189 4.42 3.24 -10.74
N SER A 190 4.35 2.87 -9.47
CA SER A 190 5.39 3.16 -8.50
C SER A 190 6.62 2.26 -8.71
N ASN A 191 7.78 2.69 -8.20
CA ASN A 191 8.99 1.86 -8.26
C ASN A 191 8.82 0.49 -7.58
N ALA A 192 8.01 0.41 -6.52
CA ALA A 192 7.74 -0.84 -5.83
C ALA A 192 6.96 -1.82 -6.71
N GLU A 193 5.95 -1.34 -7.42
CA GLU A 193 5.16 -2.16 -8.37
C GLU A 193 6.02 -2.63 -9.54
N VAL A 194 6.83 -1.73 -10.11
CA VAL A 194 7.78 -2.09 -11.20
C VAL A 194 8.75 -3.17 -10.74
N ASN A 195 9.33 -3.03 -9.54
CA ASN A 195 10.29 -4.00 -9.00
C ASN A 195 9.67 -5.40 -8.78
N GLN A 196 8.39 -5.49 -8.52
CA GLN A 196 7.67 -6.77 -8.36
C GLN A 196 7.24 -7.40 -9.68
N GLY A 197 7.26 -6.64 -10.77
CA GLY A 197 6.80 -7.07 -12.09
C GLY A 197 7.91 -7.56 -13.02
N TYR A 198 9.17 -7.66 -12.57
CA TYR A 198 10.24 -8.16 -13.40
C TYR A 198 10.13 -9.66 -13.62
N GLU A 199 10.11 -10.04 -14.89
CA GLU A 199 10.10 -11.45 -15.31
C GLU A 199 11.19 -11.66 -16.38
N THR A 200 11.68 -12.88 -16.49
CA THR A 200 12.59 -13.26 -17.56
C THR A 200 11.74 -13.59 -18.79
N VAL A 201 11.89 -12.79 -19.83
CA VAL A 201 11.18 -12.99 -21.11
C VAL A 201 12.18 -13.18 -22.25
N GLU A 202 11.75 -13.90 -23.30
CA GLU A 202 12.48 -13.99 -24.56
C GLU A 202 11.92 -12.97 -25.54
N ASP A 203 12.72 -11.94 -25.83
CA ASP A 203 12.37 -10.93 -26.81
C ASP A 203 13.27 -11.05 -28.06
N PRO A 204 12.71 -10.93 -29.27
CA PRO A 204 13.51 -10.88 -30.48
C PRO A 204 14.38 -9.62 -30.48
N SER A 205 15.66 -9.79 -30.75
CA SER A 205 16.59 -8.68 -30.86
C SER A 205 16.98 -8.43 -32.33
N PHE A 206 17.29 -7.19 -32.62
CA PHE A 206 17.65 -6.76 -33.95
C PHE A 206 18.96 -5.97 -33.94
N TYR A 207 19.82 -6.24 -34.91
CA TYR A 207 21.05 -5.50 -35.14
C TYR A 207 20.95 -4.74 -36.45
N TYR A 208 21.30 -3.45 -36.46
CA TYR A 208 21.39 -2.66 -37.63
C TYR A 208 22.68 -1.84 -37.69
N LYS A 209 23.06 -1.43 -38.88
CA LYS A 209 24.30 -0.70 -39.14
C LYS A 209 24.00 0.76 -39.40
N VAL A 210 24.69 1.65 -38.67
CA VAL A 210 24.67 3.10 -38.91
C VAL A 210 26.02 3.50 -39.51
N LYS A 211 26.02 4.08 -40.74
CA LYS A 211 27.24 4.49 -41.42
C LYS A 211 27.89 5.69 -40.72
N LEU A 212 29.18 5.65 -40.51
CA LEU A 212 29.96 6.80 -40.06
C LEU A 212 30.10 7.81 -41.20
N ALA A 213 30.10 9.11 -40.90
CA ALA A 213 30.19 10.18 -41.92
C ALA A 213 31.57 10.30 -42.50
N ASP A 214 32.61 10.12 -41.69
CA ASP A 214 33.99 10.43 -42.02
C ASP A 214 34.83 9.18 -42.35
N GLU A 215 34.26 7.99 -42.25
CA GLU A 215 34.98 6.72 -42.45
C GLU A 215 34.11 5.71 -43.20
N ASP A 216 34.75 4.81 -43.93
CA ASP A 216 34.03 3.68 -44.55
C ASP A 216 33.82 2.54 -43.55
N ALA A 217 33.15 2.88 -42.43
CA ALA A 217 32.85 2.01 -41.34
C ALA A 217 31.41 2.21 -40.85
N PHE A 218 30.91 1.26 -40.05
CA PHE A 218 29.56 1.28 -39.51
C PHE A 218 29.61 1.04 -38.00
N LEU A 219 28.76 1.76 -37.26
CA LEU A 219 28.40 1.36 -35.92
C LEU A 219 27.34 0.27 -35.97
N ILE A 220 27.50 -0.75 -35.15
CA ILE A 220 26.49 -1.77 -34.97
C ILE A 220 25.66 -1.40 -33.74
N VAL A 221 24.37 -1.18 -33.98
CA VAL A 221 23.40 -0.88 -32.93
C VAL A 221 22.54 -2.12 -32.65
N TRP A 222 22.39 -2.48 -31.40
CA TRP A 222 21.52 -3.55 -30.97
C TRP A 222 20.27 -2.99 -30.29
N THR A 223 19.10 -3.54 -30.56
CA THR A 223 17.84 -3.14 -29.93
C THR A 223 16.86 -4.31 -29.88
N THR A 224 16.00 -4.30 -28.86
CA THR A 224 14.79 -5.13 -28.78
C THR A 224 13.54 -4.37 -29.25
N MET A 225 13.70 -3.10 -29.70
CA MET A 225 12.61 -2.22 -30.15
C MET A 225 12.87 -1.72 -31.55
N PRO A 226 12.91 -2.58 -32.61
CA PRO A 226 13.30 -2.21 -33.97
C PRO A 226 12.37 -1.18 -34.63
N PHE A 227 11.15 -1.02 -34.14
CA PHE A 227 10.18 -0.03 -34.62
C PHE A 227 10.61 1.42 -34.35
N THR A 228 11.59 1.67 -33.44
CA THR A 228 12.11 3.02 -33.17
C THR A 228 13.06 3.53 -34.24
N ILE A 229 13.58 2.68 -35.12
CA ILE A 229 14.57 3.06 -36.16
C ILE A 229 14.12 4.28 -37.00
N VAL A 230 12.82 4.38 -37.28
CA VAL A 230 12.26 5.51 -38.06
C VAL A 230 12.27 6.84 -37.32
N THR A 231 12.51 6.82 -36.02
CA THR A 231 12.54 8.00 -35.15
C THR A 231 13.90 8.22 -34.47
N ASP A 232 14.87 7.33 -34.75
CA ASP A 232 16.21 7.42 -34.14
C ASP A 232 16.98 8.57 -34.80
N GLU A 233 17.31 9.61 -34.03
CA GLU A 233 18.02 10.80 -34.54
C GLU A 233 19.49 10.82 -34.10
N MET A 234 19.86 10.07 -33.05
CA MET A 234 21.20 10.09 -32.45
C MET A 234 21.63 8.72 -31.97
N VAL A 235 22.94 8.48 -32.00
CA VAL A 235 23.55 7.30 -31.37
C VAL A 235 24.42 7.74 -30.21
N GLY A 236 24.10 7.23 -29.03
CA GLY A 236 24.90 7.46 -27.82
C GLY A 236 26.05 6.46 -27.74
N THR A 237 27.28 6.94 -27.55
CA THR A 237 28.45 6.11 -27.31
C THR A 237 29.06 6.38 -25.93
N ASN A 238 29.73 5.40 -25.36
CA ASN A 238 30.47 5.60 -24.13
C ASN A 238 31.89 6.09 -24.43
N PRO A 239 32.28 7.35 -24.13
CA PRO A 239 33.58 7.90 -24.47
C PRO A 239 34.76 7.23 -23.72
N LYS A 240 34.48 6.41 -22.72
CA LYS A 240 35.49 5.65 -21.97
C LYS A 240 35.59 4.18 -22.41
N ALA A 241 34.73 3.71 -23.30
CA ALA A 241 34.78 2.38 -23.86
C ALA A 241 35.75 2.31 -25.04
N HIS A 242 36.40 1.16 -25.19
CA HIS A 242 37.21 0.85 -26.39
C HIS A 242 36.32 0.17 -27.44
N TYR A 243 36.27 0.71 -28.61
CA TYR A 243 35.60 0.15 -29.78
C TYR A 243 36.62 -0.44 -30.71
N SER A 244 36.33 -1.62 -31.25
CA SER A 244 37.24 -2.29 -32.20
C SER A 244 36.56 -2.48 -33.54
N TYR A 245 37.34 -2.35 -34.62
CA TYR A 245 36.87 -2.71 -35.95
C TYR A 245 36.80 -4.24 -36.07
N VAL A 246 35.71 -4.71 -36.63
CA VAL A 246 35.48 -6.12 -36.93
C VAL A 246 35.16 -6.21 -38.43
N TRP A 247 35.88 -7.08 -39.16
CA TRP A 247 35.80 -7.27 -40.61
C TRP A 247 34.77 -8.34 -40.98
#